data_caeeeee9abd1961894a290232f9ed70c
#
_entry.id   caeeeee9abd1961894a290232f9ed70c
#
_cell.length_a   1.000
_cell.length_b   1.000
_cell.length_c   1.000
_cell.angle_alpha   90.00
_cell.angle_beta   90.00
_cell.angle_gamma   90.00
#
_symmetry.space_group_name_H-M   'P 1'
#
loop_
_entity.id
_entity.type
_entity.pdbx_description
1 polymer ?
#
loop_
_entity_poly.entity_id
_entity_poly.type
_entity_poly.pdbx_seq_one_letter_code
_entity_poly.pdbx_strand_id
1 'polypeptide(L)'
;KNSYQDKIVQILLEESYKTYRSKRKHLVDLADMDAANQLVNDLDKNPHAFVIACILDRQISAERAWSAPYVLKQRLNGFDFTYLESLSKQQIYNAMTRPIPIHRFNKDMSFYIFSGIQRIKNSYESNAANIWNDIPSSSLLVYRFLQFEGIGNKIATMASNILVRDFKIKVSDKYSIDISVDVQVKRVFKRLGLVNKDASNEEIIFRARSLHPKYPGIFDLECWNIGREWCRPKKPLCSKCYLNDLYSKINFN
;
A
#
# COMPACT_ATOMS: atom_id res chain seq x y z
N LYS A 1 -24.89 -23.53 -3.21
CA LYS A 1 -24.97 -22.04 -3.05
C LYS A 1 -24.54 -21.72 -1.64
N ASN A 2 -23.43 -21.04 -1.51
CA ASN A 2 -22.77 -20.88 -0.22
C ASN A 2 -23.25 -19.58 0.43
N SER A 3 -24.40 -19.59 1.08
CA SER A 3 -25.03 -18.42 1.72
C SER A 3 -24.12 -17.73 2.76
N TYR A 4 -23.16 -18.45 3.33
CA TYR A 4 -22.19 -17.91 4.29
C TYR A 4 -21.11 -17.07 3.61
N GLN A 5 -20.56 -17.51 2.46
CA GLN A 5 -19.59 -16.70 1.72
C GLN A 5 -20.20 -15.40 1.22
N ASP A 6 -21.43 -15.42 0.73
CA ASP A 6 -22.13 -14.21 0.27
C ASP A 6 -22.32 -13.21 1.42
N LYS A 7 -22.67 -13.69 2.62
CA LYS A 7 -22.78 -12.86 3.82
C LYS A 7 -21.44 -12.26 4.23
N ILE A 8 -20.36 -13.05 4.22
CA ILE A 8 -19.00 -12.57 4.53
C ILE A 8 -18.61 -11.45 3.56
N VAL A 9 -18.82 -11.66 2.27
CA VAL A 9 -18.49 -10.67 1.23
C VAL A 9 -19.31 -9.40 1.42
N GLN A 10 -20.60 -9.51 1.70
CA GLN A 10 -21.46 -8.36 1.95
C GLN A 10 -20.96 -7.53 3.14
N ILE A 11 -20.66 -8.17 4.28
CA ILE A 11 -20.17 -7.49 5.47
C ILE A 11 -18.80 -6.85 5.22
N LEU A 12 -17.88 -7.54 4.54
CA LEU A 12 -16.58 -6.97 4.16
C LEU A 12 -16.74 -5.72 3.29
N LEU A 13 -17.68 -5.72 2.35
CA LEU A 13 -17.97 -4.54 1.52
C LEU A 13 -18.55 -3.41 2.35
N GLU A 14 -19.50 -3.69 3.23
CA GLU A 14 -20.09 -2.69 4.12
C GLU A 14 -19.04 -2.01 5.00
N GLU A 15 -18.17 -2.79 5.65
CA GLU A 15 -17.08 -2.27 6.48
C GLU A 15 -16.02 -1.53 5.66
N SER A 16 -15.66 -2.04 4.49
CA SER A 16 -14.76 -1.35 3.55
C SER A 16 -15.29 0.02 3.15
N TYR A 17 -16.59 0.14 2.86
CA TYR A 17 -17.21 1.43 2.53
C TYR A 17 -17.36 2.36 3.74
N LYS A 18 -17.56 1.85 4.95
CA LYS A 18 -17.51 2.65 6.18
C LYS A 18 -16.12 3.27 6.37
N THR A 19 -15.06 2.46 6.25
CA THR A 19 -13.68 2.92 6.32
C THR A 19 -13.38 3.94 5.24
N TYR A 20 -13.84 3.70 4.01
CA TYR A 20 -13.71 4.62 2.88
C TYR A 20 -14.34 5.99 3.16
N ARG A 21 -15.43 6.07 3.92
CA ARG A 21 -16.16 7.29 4.26
C ARG A 21 -15.74 7.91 5.58
N SER A 22 -14.95 7.23 6.39
CA SER A 22 -14.55 7.70 7.72
C SER A 22 -13.65 8.94 7.63
N LYS A 23 -13.87 9.91 8.52
CA LYS A 23 -12.96 11.04 8.70
C LYS A 23 -11.80 10.59 9.59
N ARG A 24 -10.58 10.70 9.10
CA ARG A 24 -9.34 10.38 9.81
C ARG A 24 -8.47 11.62 9.90
N LYS A 25 -7.61 11.70 10.91
CA LYS A 25 -6.60 12.77 11.04
C LYS A 25 -5.65 12.77 9.83
N HIS A 26 -5.19 11.59 9.45
CA HIS A 26 -4.42 11.36 8.24
C HIS A 26 -5.15 10.32 7.38
N LEU A 27 -5.16 10.52 6.08
CA LEU A 27 -5.74 9.55 5.13
C LEU A 27 -4.93 8.26 5.13
N VAL A 28 -3.60 8.39 5.15
CA VAL A 28 -2.66 7.31 5.39
C VAL A 28 -2.08 7.50 6.78
N ASP A 29 -2.27 6.54 7.66
CA ASP A 29 -1.85 6.58 9.07
C ASP A 29 -1.09 5.28 9.39
N LEU A 30 0.08 5.13 8.77
CA LEU A 30 0.90 3.93 8.85
C LEU A 30 2.21 4.16 9.59
N ALA A 31 2.70 5.39 9.68
CA ALA A 31 3.93 5.73 10.39
C ALA A 31 3.69 5.84 11.90
N ASP A 32 4.73 5.53 12.68
CA ASP A 32 4.68 5.66 14.15
C ASP A 32 4.70 7.12 14.65
N MET A 33 5.05 8.06 13.76
CA MET A 33 5.19 9.47 14.10
C MET A 33 4.19 10.33 13.33
N ASP A 34 3.54 11.25 14.01
CA ASP A 34 2.58 12.19 13.43
C ASP A 34 3.20 13.04 12.30
N ALA A 35 4.42 13.55 12.51
CA ALA A 35 5.14 14.33 11.50
C ALA A 35 5.45 13.52 10.23
N ALA A 36 5.72 12.23 10.36
CA ALA A 36 5.93 11.34 9.22
C ALA A 36 4.62 11.11 8.45
N ASN A 37 3.51 10.90 9.16
CA ASN A 37 2.18 10.82 8.54
C ASN A 37 1.80 12.13 7.84
N GLN A 38 2.07 13.29 8.45
CA GLN A 38 1.84 14.58 7.79
C GLN A 38 2.60 14.70 6.47
N LEU A 39 3.87 14.29 6.44
CA LEU A 39 4.70 14.40 5.25
C LEU A 39 4.17 13.54 4.08
N VAL A 40 3.85 12.28 4.32
CA VAL A 40 3.36 11.36 3.27
C VAL A 40 1.92 11.66 2.84
N ASN A 41 1.16 12.40 3.64
CA ASN A 41 -0.19 12.85 3.29
C ASN A 41 -0.22 14.19 2.54
N ASP A 42 0.87 14.92 2.48
CA ASP A 42 0.99 16.19 1.77
C ASP A 42 1.30 15.97 0.28
N LEU A 43 0.32 15.51 -0.47
CA LEU A 43 0.48 15.27 -1.93
C LEU A 43 0.62 16.56 -2.74
N ASP A 44 0.25 17.71 -2.19
CA ASP A 44 0.35 18.99 -2.89
C ASP A 44 1.79 19.50 -2.94
N LYS A 45 2.50 19.44 -1.79
CA LYS A 45 3.88 19.94 -1.68
C LYS A 45 4.93 18.85 -1.76
N ASN A 46 4.59 17.64 -1.27
CA ASN A 46 5.55 16.54 -1.11
C ASN A 46 5.04 15.23 -1.74
N PRO A 47 4.52 15.22 -3.00
CA PRO A 47 4.02 13.99 -3.62
C PRO A 47 5.09 12.91 -3.74
N HIS A 48 6.35 13.29 -3.84
CA HIS A 48 7.50 12.37 -3.89
C HIS A 48 7.71 11.63 -2.56
N ALA A 49 7.30 12.17 -1.41
CA ALA A 49 7.37 11.47 -0.14
C ALA A 49 6.50 10.19 -0.15
N PHE A 50 5.31 10.26 -0.72
CA PHE A 50 4.44 9.12 -0.92
C PHE A 50 5.11 8.06 -1.81
N VAL A 51 5.70 8.44 -2.92
CA VAL A 51 6.40 7.52 -3.84
C VAL A 51 7.58 6.84 -3.15
N ILE A 52 8.39 7.59 -2.40
CA ILE A 52 9.52 7.05 -1.63
C ILE A 52 9.05 6.03 -0.59
N ALA A 53 7.97 6.33 0.16
CA ALA A 53 7.40 5.39 1.11
C ALA A 53 6.97 4.08 0.43
N CYS A 54 6.30 4.17 -0.72
CA CYS A 54 5.91 3.00 -1.51
C CYS A 54 7.11 2.16 -1.96
N ILE A 55 8.19 2.79 -2.45
CA ILE A 55 9.43 2.09 -2.86
C ILE A 55 10.01 1.30 -1.68
N LEU A 56 9.98 1.87 -0.48
CA LEU A 56 10.57 1.29 0.73
C LEU A 56 9.67 0.25 1.42
N ASP A 57 8.39 0.16 1.05
CA ASP A 57 7.42 -0.75 1.69
C ASP A 57 7.58 -2.20 1.22
N ARG A 58 8.74 -2.78 1.56
CA ARG A 58 9.07 -4.16 1.25
C ARG A 58 9.97 -4.79 2.31
N GLN A 59 9.56 -5.95 2.82
CA GLN A 59 10.34 -6.77 3.77
C GLN A 59 10.78 -6.02 5.06
N ILE A 60 10.08 -4.96 5.41
CA ILE A 60 10.13 -4.27 6.70
C ILE A 60 8.70 -3.97 7.14
N SER A 61 8.51 -3.52 8.37
CA SER A 61 7.18 -3.15 8.83
C SER A 61 6.66 -1.89 8.10
N ALA A 62 5.35 -1.78 7.94
CA ALA A 62 4.71 -0.62 7.34
C ALA A 62 5.09 0.67 8.09
N GLU A 63 5.08 0.63 9.42
CA GLU A 63 5.44 1.76 10.28
C GLU A 63 6.83 2.30 9.93
N ARG A 64 7.80 1.41 9.74
CA ARG A 64 9.17 1.78 9.38
C ARG A 64 9.27 2.33 7.96
N ALA A 65 8.60 1.68 7.00
CA ALA A 65 8.63 2.11 5.60
C ALA A 65 8.00 3.50 5.42
N TRP A 66 6.86 3.73 6.05
CA TRP A 66 6.12 4.99 5.93
C TRP A 66 6.69 6.12 6.80
N SER A 67 7.52 5.82 7.79
CA SER A 67 8.33 6.81 8.52
C SER A 67 9.61 7.22 7.78
N ALA A 68 10.09 6.40 6.85
CA ALA A 68 11.38 6.58 6.19
C ALA A 68 11.54 7.91 5.42
N PRO A 69 10.55 8.42 4.68
CA PRO A 69 10.66 9.73 4.03
C PRO A 69 10.94 10.88 5.02
N TYR A 70 10.32 10.83 6.18
CA TYR A 70 10.57 11.83 7.24
C TYR A 70 11.97 11.71 7.84
N VAL A 71 12.44 10.50 8.08
CA VAL A 71 13.81 10.25 8.55
C VAL A 71 14.84 10.74 7.52
N LEU A 72 14.59 10.50 6.23
CA LEU A 72 15.43 11.03 5.14
C LEU A 72 15.43 12.56 5.15
N LYS A 73 14.26 13.19 5.28
CA LYS A 73 14.13 14.65 5.38
C LYS A 73 14.96 15.23 6.52
N GLN A 74 14.99 14.55 7.69
CA GLN A 74 15.80 14.99 8.84
C GLN A 74 17.33 14.86 8.60
N ARG A 75 17.74 13.92 7.76
CA ARG A 75 19.17 13.63 7.48
C ARG A 75 19.72 14.43 6.30
N LEU A 76 18.84 14.93 5.46
CA LEU A 76 19.17 15.75 4.31
C LEU A 76 18.99 17.24 4.64
N ASN A 77 19.74 18.13 3.97
CA ASN A 77 19.62 19.57 4.15
C ASN A 77 18.39 20.17 3.44
N GLY A 78 17.53 19.37 2.88
CA GLY A 78 16.33 19.75 2.17
C GLY A 78 15.54 18.52 1.74
N PHE A 79 14.25 18.70 1.42
CA PHE A 79 13.40 17.62 0.97
C PHE A 79 12.44 18.04 -0.16
N ASP A 80 12.51 19.31 -0.59
CA ASP A 80 11.84 19.71 -1.83
C ASP A 80 12.43 18.94 -3.03
N PHE A 81 11.67 18.80 -4.08
CA PHE A 81 12.09 17.94 -5.17
C PHE A 81 13.30 18.49 -5.94
N THR A 82 13.42 19.80 -6.05
CA THR A 82 14.58 20.45 -6.70
C THR A 82 15.88 20.09 -5.98
N TYR A 83 15.85 20.04 -4.65
CA TYR A 83 17.01 19.58 -3.89
C TYR A 83 17.27 18.08 -4.08
N LEU A 84 16.23 17.24 -3.98
CA LEU A 84 16.39 15.79 -4.11
C LEU A 84 16.93 15.37 -5.49
N GLU A 85 16.51 16.04 -6.56
CA GLU A 85 16.98 15.72 -7.91
C GLU A 85 18.45 16.12 -8.16
N SER A 86 19.02 16.97 -7.31
CA SER A 86 20.43 17.36 -7.35
C SER A 86 21.38 16.38 -6.64
N LEU A 87 20.83 15.47 -5.83
CA LEU A 87 21.61 14.54 -5.02
C LEU A 87 22.26 13.44 -5.86
N SER A 88 23.51 13.12 -5.51
CA SER A 88 24.20 11.94 -6.06
C SER A 88 23.72 10.65 -5.39
N LYS A 89 23.98 9.53 -6.04
CA LYS A 89 23.74 8.18 -5.46
C LYS A 89 24.40 8.03 -4.09
N GLN A 90 25.63 8.56 -3.93
CA GLN A 90 26.39 8.44 -2.69
C GLN A 90 25.76 9.25 -1.56
N GLN A 91 25.21 10.44 -1.84
CA GLN A 91 24.53 11.26 -0.82
C GLN A 91 23.26 10.57 -0.33
N ILE A 92 22.47 9.98 -1.24
CA ILE A 92 21.27 9.21 -0.86
C ILE A 92 21.68 7.97 -0.06
N TYR A 93 22.71 7.23 -0.49
CA TYR A 93 23.21 6.08 0.25
C TYR A 93 23.66 6.43 1.66
N ASN A 94 24.39 7.53 1.84
CA ASN A 94 24.82 7.99 3.15
C ASN A 94 23.63 8.34 4.05
N ALA A 95 22.62 9.04 3.52
CA ALA A 95 21.40 9.37 4.26
C ALA A 95 20.60 8.10 4.64
N MET A 96 20.58 7.08 3.79
CA MET A 96 19.91 5.79 4.06
C MET A 96 20.62 4.96 5.12
N THR A 97 21.96 5.09 5.27
CA THR A 97 22.75 4.21 6.10
C THR A 97 23.21 4.80 7.42
N ARG A 98 23.35 6.11 7.51
CA ARG A 98 23.95 6.80 8.68
C ARG A 98 22.96 7.72 9.34
N PRO A 99 22.99 7.84 10.69
CA PRO A 99 23.82 7.09 11.64
C PRO A 99 23.34 5.65 11.84
N ILE A 100 22.05 5.34 11.56
CA ILE A 100 21.43 4.02 11.68
C ILE A 100 20.75 3.70 10.36
N PRO A 101 20.89 2.47 9.84
CA PRO A 101 20.22 2.05 8.61
C PRO A 101 18.68 2.25 8.66
N ILE A 102 18.14 2.94 7.65
CA ILE A 102 16.68 3.11 7.52
C ILE A 102 16.04 1.80 7.11
N HIS A 103 16.68 1.05 6.22
CA HIS A 103 16.15 -0.19 5.66
C HIS A 103 17.17 -1.31 5.78
N ARG A 104 16.71 -2.58 5.93
CA ARG A 104 17.61 -3.75 5.98
C ARG A 104 18.40 -3.96 4.69
N PHE A 105 17.88 -3.54 3.55
CA PHE A 105 18.52 -3.61 2.23
C PHE A 105 18.94 -2.21 1.74
N ASN A 106 19.76 -1.53 2.51
CA ASN A 106 20.12 -0.13 2.25
C ASN A 106 20.68 0.13 0.85
N LYS A 107 21.55 -0.76 0.35
CA LYS A 107 22.18 -0.60 -0.96
C LYS A 107 21.15 -0.57 -2.08
N ASP A 108 20.30 -1.58 -2.14
CA ASP A 108 19.29 -1.69 -3.17
C ASP A 108 18.24 -0.59 -3.05
N MET A 109 17.79 -0.29 -1.81
CA MET A 109 16.80 0.75 -1.57
C MET A 109 17.33 2.14 -1.90
N SER A 110 18.58 2.43 -1.60
CA SER A 110 19.21 3.70 -1.99
C SER A 110 19.26 3.86 -3.51
N PHE A 111 19.58 2.79 -4.22
CA PHE A 111 19.53 2.76 -5.68
C PHE A 111 18.12 2.98 -6.21
N TYR A 112 17.12 2.32 -5.64
CA TYR A 112 15.72 2.47 -6.09
C TYR A 112 15.17 3.87 -5.80
N ILE A 113 15.54 4.49 -4.68
CA ILE A 113 15.19 5.89 -4.41
C ILE A 113 15.85 6.82 -5.43
N PHE A 114 17.15 6.67 -5.68
CA PHE A 114 17.84 7.48 -6.69
C PHE A 114 17.21 7.32 -8.08
N SER A 115 17.00 6.08 -8.52
CA SER A 115 16.32 5.77 -9.78
C SER A 115 14.91 6.36 -9.85
N GLY A 116 14.17 6.28 -8.76
CA GLY A 116 12.82 6.86 -8.65
C GLY A 116 12.82 8.37 -8.79
N ILE A 117 13.77 9.06 -8.14
CA ILE A 117 13.95 10.51 -8.28
C ILE A 117 14.27 10.87 -9.74
N GLN A 118 15.20 10.15 -10.40
CA GLN A 118 15.53 10.38 -11.79
C GLN A 118 14.33 10.14 -12.73
N ARG A 119 13.51 9.13 -12.43
CA ARG A 119 12.28 8.89 -13.19
C ARG A 119 11.27 10.03 -13.04
N ILE A 120 11.05 10.50 -11.82
CA ILE A 120 10.17 11.65 -11.58
C ILE A 120 10.67 12.88 -12.33
N LYS A 121 11.98 13.14 -12.26
CA LYS A 121 12.60 14.24 -12.99
C LYS A 121 12.36 14.14 -14.49
N ASN A 122 12.70 13.02 -15.10
CA ASN A 122 12.75 12.87 -16.55
C ASN A 122 11.40 12.59 -17.21
N SER A 123 10.50 11.88 -16.51
CA SER A 123 9.22 11.41 -17.05
C SER A 123 8.00 12.16 -16.52
N TYR A 124 8.16 12.90 -15.42
CA TYR A 124 7.05 13.57 -14.72
C TYR A 124 7.37 15.04 -14.40
N GLU A 125 8.29 15.66 -15.16
CA GLU A 125 8.59 17.10 -15.07
C GLU A 125 8.95 17.55 -13.64
N SER A 126 9.75 16.75 -12.93
CA SER A 126 10.16 16.99 -11.54
C SER A 126 8.99 17.08 -10.54
N ASN A 127 7.81 16.56 -10.88
CA ASN A 127 6.63 16.53 -10.03
C ASN A 127 5.99 15.15 -9.98
N ALA A 128 6.14 14.45 -8.85
CA ALA A 128 5.57 13.12 -8.69
C ALA A 128 4.03 13.08 -8.82
N ALA A 129 3.32 14.18 -8.58
CA ALA A 129 1.88 14.25 -8.78
C ALA A 129 1.46 14.01 -10.24
N ASN A 130 2.35 14.27 -11.19
CA ASN A 130 2.10 14.00 -12.61
C ASN A 130 1.99 12.49 -12.94
N ILE A 131 2.29 11.61 -11.99
CA ILE A 131 2.01 10.17 -12.10
C ILE A 131 0.50 9.91 -12.16
N TRP A 132 -0.32 10.75 -11.51
CA TRP A 132 -1.76 10.53 -11.34
C TRP A 132 -2.70 11.70 -11.66
N ASN A 133 -2.19 12.88 -12.02
CA ASN A 133 -3.01 14.11 -12.16
C ASN A 133 -3.87 14.19 -13.43
N ASP A 134 -3.63 13.34 -14.41
CA ASP A 134 -4.27 13.39 -15.74
C ASP A 134 -5.50 12.47 -15.87
N ILE A 135 -6.09 12.06 -14.75
CA ILE A 135 -7.23 11.12 -14.69
C ILE A 135 -6.94 9.83 -15.46
N PRO A 136 -5.86 9.10 -15.12
CA PRO A 136 -5.48 7.90 -15.85
C PRO A 136 -6.51 6.79 -15.68
N SER A 137 -6.51 5.82 -16.59
CA SER A 137 -7.16 4.54 -16.31
C SER A 137 -6.44 3.83 -15.14
N SER A 138 -7.14 2.97 -14.44
CA SER A 138 -6.52 2.19 -13.35
C SER A 138 -5.33 1.37 -13.85
N SER A 139 -5.42 0.80 -15.04
CA SER A 139 -4.33 0.07 -15.69
C SER A 139 -3.11 0.96 -15.95
N LEU A 140 -3.33 2.17 -16.45
CA LEU A 140 -2.25 3.11 -16.70
C LEU A 140 -1.59 3.58 -15.40
N LEU A 141 -2.36 3.83 -14.34
CA LEU A 141 -1.83 4.21 -13.04
C LEU A 141 -0.93 3.10 -12.45
N VAL A 142 -1.40 1.86 -12.46
CA VAL A 142 -0.61 0.70 -12.02
C VAL A 142 0.64 0.52 -12.88
N TYR A 143 0.50 0.64 -14.22
CA TYR A 143 1.64 0.55 -15.15
C TYR A 143 2.71 1.60 -14.86
N ARG A 144 2.33 2.85 -14.58
CA ARG A 144 3.27 3.93 -14.23
C ARG A 144 4.07 3.60 -12.97
N PHE A 145 3.44 3.03 -11.95
CA PHE A 145 4.16 2.57 -10.75
C PHE A 145 5.09 1.40 -11.04
N LEU A 146 4.71 0.46 -11.90
CA LEU A 146 5.56 -0.67 -12.30
C LEU A 146 6.84 -0.24 -13.03
N GLN A 147 6.90 0.98 -13.56
CA GLN A 147 8.10 1.52 -14.21
C GLN A 147 9.19 1.98 -13.22
N PHE A 148 8.87 2.08 -11.93
CA PHE A 148 9.85 2.40 -10.90
C PHE A 148 10.65 1.15 -10.52
N GLU A 149 11.98 1.29 -10.48
CA GLU A 149 12.86 0.22 -10.03
C GLU A 149 12.48 -0.26 -8.62
N GLY A 150 12.38 -1.58 -8.46
CA GLY A 150 12.00 -2.20 -7.19
C GLY A 150 10.50 -2.25 -6.91
N ILE A 151 9.64 -1.62 -7.71
CA ILE A 151 8.19 -1.73 -7.57
C ILE A 151 7.66 -2.89 -8.42
N GLY A 152 7.17 -3.92 -7.75
CA GLY A 152 6.44 -5.02 -8.36
C GLY A 152 4.92 -4.84 -8.26
N ASN A 153 4.18 -5.84 -8.75
CA ASN A 153 2.71 -5.79 -8.83
C ASN A 153 2.04 -5.46 -7.49
N LYS A 154 2.49 -6.07 -6.39
CA LYS A 154 1.93 -5.84 -5.04
C LYS A 154 2.03 -4.37 -4.63
N ILE A 155 3.19 -3.75 -4.80
CA ILE A 155 3.41 -2.34 -4.40
C ILE A 155 2.70 -1.39 -5.38
N ALA A 156 2.73 -1.68 -6.68
CA ALA A 156 2.06 -0.86 -7.68
C ALA A 156 0.54 -0.81 -7.47
N THR A 157 -0.08 -1.94 -7.16
CA THR A 157 -1.53 -2.00 -6.84
C THR A 157 -1.84 -1.36 -5.50
N MET A 158 -1.00 -1.54 -4.47
CA MET A 158 -1.13 -0.87 -3.18
C MET A 158 -1.07 0.66 -3.33
N ALA A 159 -0.05 1.18 -4.01
CA ALA A 159 0.11 2.62 -4.24
C ALA A 159 -1.10 3.21 -4.98
N SER A 160 -1.52 2.57 -6.06
CA SER A 160 -2.70 2.99 -6.83
C SER A 160 -3.96 2.95 -6.00
N ASN A 161 -4.14 1.92 -5.17
CA ASN A 161 -5.30 1.78 -4.30
C ASN A 161 -5.35 2.86 -3.22
N ILE A 162 -4.23 3.16 -2.57
CA ILE A 162 -4.14 4.23 -1.56
C ILE A 162 -4.50 5.58 -2.20
N LEU A 163 -3.95 5.91 -3.36
CA LEU A 163 -4.26 7.15 -4.07
C LEU A 163 -5.75 7.29 -4.36
N VAL A 164 -6.38 6.24 -4.87
CA VAL A 164 -7.81 6.27 -5.25
C VAL A 164 -8.72 6.18 -4.02
N ARG A 165 -8.43 5.26 -3.10
CA ARG A 165 -9.25 5.00 -1.92
C ARG A 165 -9.15 6.12 -0.89
N ASP A 166 -7.94 6.53 -0.52
CA ASP A 166 -7.71 7.44 0.59
C ASP A 166 -7.61 8.89 0.11
N PHE A 167 -6.80 9.18 -0.88
CA PHE A 167 -6.63 10.54 -1.41
C PHE A 167 -7.69 10.96 -2.42
N LYS A 168 -8.59 10.06 -2.82
CA LYS A 168 -9.66 10.33 -3.79
C LYS A 168 -9.15 10.86 -5.12
N ILE A 169 -7.96 10.43 -5.53
CA ILE A 169 -7.42 10.75 -6.84
C ILE A 169 -8.38 10.23 -7.91
N LYS A 170 -8.71 11.10 -8.87
CA LYS A 170 -9.64 10.76 -9.95
C LYS A 170 -8.96 9.83 -10.94
N VAL A 171 -9.63 8.75 -11.27
CA VAL A 171 -9.26 7.79 -12.31
C VAL A 171 -10.48 7.51 -13.19
N SER A 172 -10.26 7.10 -14.44
CA SER A 172 -11.38 6.82 -15.35
C SER A 172 -12.13 5.52 -15.01
N ASP A 173 -11.46 4.58 -14.36
CA ASP A 173 -12.00 3.30 -13.88
C ASP A 173 -11.17 2.76 -12.71
N LYS A 174 -11.63 1.64 -12.10
CA LYS A 174 -10.92 0.96 -11.01
C LYS A 174 -10.72 -0.53 -11.24
N TYR A 175 -10.93 -1.00 -12.47
CA TYR A 175 -10.91 -2.43 -12.81
C TYR A 175 -9.57 -3.11 -12.52
N SER A 176 -8.46 -2.40 -12.71
CA SER A 176 -7.10 -2.92 -12.52
C SER A 176 -6.48 -2.55 -11.17
N ILE A 177 -7.23 -1.93 -10.27
CA ILE A 177 -6.79 -1.77 -8.88
C ILE A 177 -7.11 -3.05 -8.13
N ASP A 178 -6.20 -4.00 -8.24
CA ASP A 178 -6.32 -5.29 -7.61
C ASP A 178 -6.08 -5.24 -6.11
N ILE A 179 -6.54 -6.27 -5.42
CA ILE A 179 -6.16 -6.48 -4.03
C ILE A 179 -4.65 -6.73 -3.93
N SER A 180 -4.01 -6.07 -3.00
CA SER A 180 -2.56 -6.21 -2.75
C SER A 180 -2.32 -7.39 -1.82
N VAL A 181 -1.93 -8.54 -2.38
CA VAL A 181 -1.82 -9.80 -1.64
C VAL A 181 -0.54 -9.81 -0.80
N ASP A 182 -0.64 -9.31 0.41
CA ASP A 182 0.38 -9.47 1.44
C ASP A 182 0.06 -10.66 2.37
N VAL A 183 0.88 -10.85 3.40
CA VAL A 183 0.70 -11.95 4.36
C VAL A 183 -0.61 -11.83 5.16
N GLN A 184 -1.12 -10.62 5.39
CA GLN A 184 -2.36 -10.38 6.13
C GLN A 184 -3.57 -10.74 5.24
N VAL A 185 -3.65 -10.13 4.08
CA VAL A 185 -4.72 -10.35 3.09
C VAL A 185 -4.81 -11.83 2.71
N LYS A 186 -3.66 -12.46 2.42
CA LYS A 186 -3.60 -13.89 2.07
C LYS A 186 -4.17 -14.75 3.17
N ARG A 187 -3.77 -14.52 4.42
CA ARG A 187 -4.27 -15.28 5.57
C ARG A 187 -5.78 -15.09 5.78
N VAL A 188 -6.26 -13.86 5.68
CA VAL A 188 -7.68 -13.54 5.87
C VAL A 188 -8.54 -14.21 4.79
N PHE A 189 -8.19 -14.08 3.51
CA PHE A 189 -8.94 -14.72 2.42
C PHE A 189 -9.04 -16.24 2.59
N LYS A 190 -7.93 -16.88 2.97
CA LYS A 190 -7.89 -18.33 3.21
C LYS A 190 -8.73 -18.74 4.41
N ARG A 191 -8.59 -18.05 5.53
CA ARG A 191 -9.30 -18.39 6.77
C ARG A 191 -10.79 -18.12 6.73
N LEU A 192 -11.21 -17.10 5.97
CA LEU A 192 -12.63 -16.84 5.71
C LEU A 192 -13.25 -17.81 4.67
N GLY A 193 -12.44 -18.69 4.07
CA GLY A 193 -12.93 -19.62 3.06
C GLY A 193 -13.32 -18.96 1.73
N LEU A 194 -12.82 -17.74 1.48
CA LEU A 194 -13.06 -17.06 0.19
C LEU A 194 -12.26 -17.70 -0.94
N VAL A 195 -11.17 -18.36 -0.62
CA VAL A 195 -10.32 -19.19 -1.48
C VAL A 195 -9.92 -20.46 -0.73
N ASN A 196 -9.38 -21.44 -1.45
CA ASN A 196 -8.82 -22.65 -0.84
C ASN A 196 -7.59 -22.32 0.01
N LYS A 197 -7.28 -23.18 1.01
CA LYS A 197 -6.13 -23.01 1.91
C LYS A 197 -4.79 -22.92 1.16
N ASP A 198 -4.66 -23.60 0.04
CA ASP A 198 -3.43 -23.67 -0.77
C ASP A 198 -3.42 -22.64 -1.92
N ALA A 199 -4.42 -21.75 -2.00
CA ALA A 199 -4.55 -20.79 -3.07
C ALA A 199 -3.29 -19.94 -3.25
N SER A 200 -2.91 -19.73 -4.51
CA SER A 200 -1.83 -18.83 -4.94
C SER A 200 -2.24 -17.36 -4.77
N ASN A 201 -1.28 -16.46 -4.94
CA ASN A 201 -1.58 -15.02 -4.94
C ASN A 201 -2.49 -14.64 -6.11
N GLU A 202 -2.28 -15.26 -7.28
CA GLU A 202 -3.07 -15.06 -8.49
C GLU A 202 -4.53 -15.49 -8.27
N GLU A 203 -4.76 -16.63 -7.63
CA GLU A 203 -6.10 -17.09 -7.29
C GLU A 203 -6.82 -16.11 -6.36
N ILE A 204 -6.13 -15.51 -5.41
CA ILE A 204 -6.71 -14.49 -4.52
C ILE A 204 -7.07 -13.23 -5.31
N ILE A 205 -6.19 -12.77 -6.20
CA ILE A 205 -6.44 -11.61 -7.07
C ILE A 205 -7.68 -11.84 -7.93
N PHE A 206 -7.73 -12.97 -8.65
CA PHE A 206 -8.87 -13.28 -9.51
C PHE A 206 -10.15 -13.52 -8.72
N ARG A 207 -10.04 -14.07 -7.51
CA ARG A 207 -11.20 -14.19 -6.62
C ARG A 207 -11.75 -12.83 -6.23
N ALA A 208 -10.90 -11.88 -5.83
CA ALA A 208 -11.32 -10.51 -5.53
C ALA A 208 -11.97 -9.83 -6.75
N ARG A 209 -11.39 -10.01 -7.95
CA ARG A 209 -12.00 -9.54 -9.21
C ARG A 209 -13.40 -10.14 -9.44
N SER A 210 -13.58 -11.43 -9.16
CA SER A 210 -14.88 -12.10 -9.31
C SER A 210 -15.93 -11.62 -8.31
N LEU A 211 -15.50 -11.22 -7.12
CA LEU A 211 -16.39 -10.73 -6.05
C LEU A 211 -16.79 -9.26 -6.25
N HIS A 212 -15.88 -8.44 -6.75
CA HIS A 212 -16.15 -7.02 -7.01
C HIS A 212 -15.37 -6.53 -8.25
N PRO A 213 -15.82 -6.86 -9.47
CA PRO A 213 -15.06 -6.63 -10.70
C PRO A 213 -14.79 -5.15 -10.99
N LYS A 214 -15.67 -4.24 -10.57
CA LYS A 214 -15.50 -2.79 -10.81
C LYS A 214 -14.42 -2.17 -9.94
N TYR A 215 -14.11 -2.77 -8.80
CA TYR A 215 -13.07 -2.29 -7.88
C TYR A 215 -12.58 -3.44 -6.98
N PRO A 216 -11.74 -4.34 -7.47
CA PRO A 216 -11.27 -5.51 -6.70
C PRO A 216 -10.50 -5.14 -5.44
N GLY A 217 -9.76 -4.04 -5.46
CA GLY A 217 -8.97 -3.53 -4.34
C GLY A 217 -9.80 -3.00 -3.17
N ILE A 218 -11.13 -2.93 -3.29
CA ILE A 218 -11.99 -2.45 -2.19
C ILE A 218 -11.84 -3.29 -0.91
N PHE A 219 -11.51 -4.58 -1.03
CA PHE A 219 -11.32 -5.48 0.10
C PHE A 219 -9.98 -5.30 0.83
N ASP A 220 -9.02 -4.61 0.23
CA ASP A 220 -7.61 -4.63 0.62
C ASP A 220 -7.41 -4.17 2.06
N LEU A 221 -7.81 -2.93 2.35
CA LEU A 221 -7.58 -2.31 3.67
C LEU A 221 -8.32 -3.05 4.78
N GLU A 222 -9.56 -3.46 4.55
CA GLU A 222 -10.35 -4.15 5.57
C GLU A 222 -9.78 -5.53 5.89
N CYS A 223 -9.39 -6.31 4.87
CA CYS A 223 -8.72 -7.59 5.09
C CYS A 223 -7.36 -7.43 5.78
N TRP A 224 -6.62 -6.37 5.46
CA TRP A 224 -5.36 -6.06 6.11
C TRP A 224 -5.55 -5.71 7.59
N ASN A 225 -6.54 -4.89 7.93
CA ASN A 225 -6.90 -4.55 9.31
C ASN A 225 -7.33 -5.78 10.11
N ILE A 226 -8.24 -6.60 9.57
CA ILE A 226 -8.66 -7.86 10.18
C ILE A 226 -7.45 -8.75 10.47
N GLY A 227 -6.53 -8.86 9.52
CA GLY A 227 -5.32 -9.67 9.66
C GLY A 227 -4.40 -9.20 10.77
N ARG A 228 -4.25 -7.89 10.96
CA ARG A 228 -3.42 -7.29 12.01
C ARG A 228 -4.08 -7.34 13.39
N GLU A 229 -5.34 -6.99 13.46
CA GLU A 229 -6.02 -6.81 14.74
C GLU A 229 -6.44 -8.15 15.35
N TRP A 230 -7.11 -9.00 14.60
CA TRP A 230 -7.76 -10.19 15.12
C TRP A 230 -7.28 -11.49 14.50
N CYS A 231 -7.21 -11.57 13.19
CA CYS A 231 -6.84 -12.79 12.46
C CYS A 231 -5.33 -13.03 12.46
N ARG A 232 -4.70 -12.99 13.63
CA ARG A 232 -3.25 -13.10 13.83
C ARG A 232 -2.74 -14.47 13.39
N PRO A 233 -1.44 -14.58 12.98
CA PRO A 233 -0.86 -15.87 12.58
C PRO A 233 -0.96 -16.91 13.69
N LYS A 234 -0.54 -16.54 14.89
CA LYS A 234 -0.63 -17.34 16.11
C LYS A 234 -1.65 -16.72 17.06
N LYS A 235 -2.46 -17.57 17.73
CA LYS A 235 -3.48 -17.15 18.69
C LYS A 235 -4.43 -16.07 18.16
N PRO A 236 -5.19 -16.36 17.10
CA PRO A 236 -6.14 -15.40 16.55
C PRO A 236 -7.22 -15.06 17.58
N LEU A 237 -7.64 -13.79 17.59
CA LEU A 237 -8.66 -13.26 18.51
C LEU A 237 -10.05 -13.37 17.87
N CYS A 238 -10.47 -14.59 17.51
CA CYS A 238 -11.71 -14.83 16.77
C CYS A 238 -12.94 -14.27 17.46
N SER A 239 -13.02 -14.36 18.80
CA SER A 239 -14.16 -13.82 19.58
C SER A 239 -14.32 -12.30 19.48
N LYS A 240 -13.29 -11.57 19.05
CA LYS A 240 -13.32 -10.13 18.83
C LYS A 240 -13.62 -9.75 17.37
N CYS A 241 -13.54 -10.72 16.45
CA CYS A 241 -13.77 -10.49 15.03
C CYS A 241 -15.28 -10.49 14.75
N TYR A 242 -15.77 -9.46 14.10
CA TYR A 242 -17.19 -9.34 13.74
C TYR A 242 -17.67 -10.40 12.72
N LEU A 243 -16.73 -11.14 12.11
CA LEU A 243 -17.02 -12.26 11.20
C LEU A 243 -17.02 -13.63 11.91
N ASN A 244 -16.81 -13.67 13.24
CA ASN A 244 -16.54 -14.91 13.99
C ASN A 244 -17.56 -16.03 13.78
N ASP A 245 -18.83 -15.68 13.62
CA ASP A 245 -19.92 -16.66 13.55
C ASP A 245 -20.28 -17.07 12.11
N LEU A 246 -19.59 -16.51 11.12
CA LEU A 246 -19.93 -16.65 9.71
C LEU A 246 -19.01 -17.58 8.92
N TYR A 247 -17.92 -18.09 9.50
CA TYR A 247 -16.99 -18.97 8.79
C TYR A 247 -16.62 -20.19 9.58
N SER A 248 -16.34 -21.27 8.85
CA SER A 248 -15.83 -22.49 9.43
C SER A 248 -14.38 -22.30 9.85
N LYS A 249 -14.06 -22.54 11.13
CA LYS A 249 -12.70 -22.44 11.69
C LYS A 249 -11.75 -23.57 11.22
N ILE A 250 -12.15 -24.36 10.22
CA ILE A 250 -11.40 -25.51 9.70
C ILE A 250 -10.05 -25.12 9.11
N ASN A 251 -9.87 -23.89 8.64
CA ASN A 251 -8.67 -23.42 7.97
C ASN A 251 -7.63 -22.77 8.90
N PHE A 252 -7.68 -23.04 10.21
CA PHE A 252 -6.73 -22.47 11.19
C PHE A 252 -5.52 -23.37 11.51
N ASN A 253 -5.46 -24.58 10.93
CA ASN A 253 -4.35 -25.52 11.10
C ASN A 253 -3.33 -25.39 9.95
#